data_aa499f205f14506c6c156d4b5d6e32f8
#
_entry.id   aa499f205f14506c6c156d4b5d6e32f8
#
_cell.length_a   1.000
_cell.length_b   1.000
_cell.length_c   1.000
_cell.angle_alpha   90.00
_cell.angle_beta   90.00
_cell.angle_gamma   90.00
#
_symmetry.space_group_name_H-M   'P 1'
#
loop_
_entity.id
_entity.type
_entity.pdbx_description
1 polymer ?
#
loop_
_entity_poly.entity_id
_entity_poly.type
_entity_poly.pdbx_seq_one_letter_code
_entity_poly.pdbx_strand_id
1 'polypeptide(L)'
;LSHAQAGRWLADLPEADGAAGTMALQPSVDRAEFTQAIARIHEAIAAGETYQVNYTYRLHGRMFGSPLALYRLLRERQPVAYGAYIALPDGDETTHILSCSPELFVRGEAGLVTAKPMKGTASRITAPEGDSETARLLSLDIKNRAENLMIVDLLRNDLGRIAQIGSVKVPELFAVEPYSTVFQMTSTVQARLRPEIGFAELLRAVFPCGSITGAPKHHTMQLIAGLESTPRGLYCGAIGWLDAPRDGQRCGDFCLSVAIRTITLGAAREDGLRPLRLGVGAGIVQDSRADDEFDECRLKARFLTGLSPGFELFETVL
;
A
#
# COMPACT_ATOMS: atom_id res chain seq x y z
N LEU A 1 4.91 21.32 2.58
CA LEU A 1 3.64 21.89 2.10
C LEU A 1 2.49 21.21 2.81
N SER A 2 1.47 21.97 3.23
CA SER A 2 0.20 21.36 3.64
C SER A 2 -0.48 20.66 2.46
N HIS A 3 -1.46 19.77 2.75
CA HIS A 3 -2.20 19.08 1.68
C HIS A 3 -2.85 20.07 0.69
N ALA A 4 -3.41 21.17 1.21
CA ALA A 4 -4.02 22.22 0.39
C ALA A 4 -2.95 23.00 -0.43
N GLN A 5 -1.76 23.26 0.11
CA GLN A 5 -0.66 23.90 -0.61
C GLN A 5 -0.12 23.00 -1.72
N ALA A 6 0.07 21.71 -1.44
CA ALA A 6 0.49 20.74 -2.45
C ALA A 6 -0.55 20.57 -3.57
N GLY A 7 -1.85 20.59 -3.21
CA GLY A 7 -2.94 20.55 -4.18
C GLY A 7 -2.94 21.77 -5.12
N ARG A 8 -2.80 22.98 -4.57
CA ARG A 8 -2.69 24.20 -5.38
C ARG A 8 -1.44 24.18 -6.28
N TRP A 9 -0.29 23.85 -5.72
CA TRP A 9 0.95 23.77 -6.51
C TRP A 9 0.83 22.78 -7.68
N LEU A 10 0.24 21.61 -7.45
CA LEU A 10 -0.01 20.63 -8.52
C LEU A 10 -1.03 21.14 -9.56
N ALA A 11 -2.02 21.94 -9.15
CA ALA A 11 -3.00 22.52 -10.05
C ALA A 11 -2.38 23.58 -10.99
N ASP A 12 -1.34 24.27 -10.52
CA ASP A 12 -0.67 25.36 -11.28
C ASP A 12 0.37 24.83 -12.29
N LEU A 13 0.65 23.50 -12.30
CA LEU A 13 1.58 22.91 -13.28
C LEU A 13 0.91 22.73 -14.64
N PRO A 14 1.45 23.32 -15.74
CA PRO A 14 0.85 23.25 -17.08
C PRO A 14 0.67 21.83 -17.61
N GLU A 15 1.57 20.92 -17.24
CA GLU A 15 1.54 19.51 -17.66
C GLU A 15 0.38 18.71 -17.02
N ALA A 16 -0.30 19.32 -16.04
CA ALA A 16 -1.44 18.71 -15.36
C ALA A 16 -2.77 18.89 -16.12
N ASP A 17 -2.79 19.68 -17.16
CA ASP A 17 -3.98 19.90 -17.98
C ASP A 17 -4.07 18.88 -19.12
N GLY A 18 -5.29 18.52 -19.47
CA GLY A 18 -5.59 17.61 -20.57
C GLY A 18 -6.23 16.30 -20.13
N ALA A 19 -6.75 15.58 -21.12
CA ALA A 19 -7.33 14.26 -20.89
C ALA A 19 -6.26 13.24 -20.56
N ALA A 20 -6.47 12.46 -19.50
CA ALA A 20 -5.60 11.35 -19.14
C ALA A 20 -6.47 10.18 -18.64
N GLY A 21 -6.01 8.95 -18.90
CA GLY A 21 -6.76 7.79 -18.49
C GLY A 21 -6.01 6.49 -18.75
N THR A 22 -6.70 5.38 -18.50
CA THR A 22 -6.12 4.04 -18.63
C THR A 22 -6.93 3.18 -19.58
N MET A 23 -6.27 2.25 -20.25
CA MET A 23 -6.83 1.34 -21.22
C MET A 23 -6.37 -0.09 -20.97
N ALA A 24 -7.24 -1.05 -21.32
CA ALA A 24 -6.91 -2.49 -21.40
C ALA A 24 -6.24 -3.05 -20.13
N LEU A 25 -6.76 -2.71 -18.96
CA LEU A 25 -6.26 -3.26 -17.69
C LEU A 25 -6.61 -4.75 -17.59
N GLN A 26 -5.61 -5.59 -17.58
CA GLN A 26 -5.73 -7.04 -17.49
C GLN A 26 -4.94 -7.58 -16.29
N PRO A 27 -5.50 -8.52 -15.52
CA PRO A 27 -4.78 -9.17 -14.43
C PRO A 27 -3.73 -10.14 -14.97
N SER A 28 -2.63 -10.30 -14.25
CA SER A 28 -1.56 -11.26 -14.56
C SER A 28 -1.90 -12.69 -14.13
N VAL A 29 -2.97 -12.88 -13.40
CA VAL A 29 -3.53 -14.18 -13.00
C VAL A 29 -5.03 -14.16 -13.22
N ASP A 30 -5.59 -15.26 -13.67
CA ASP A 30 -7.03 -15.45 -13.75
C ASP A 30 -7.62 -15.95 -12.40
N ARG A 31 -8.96 -16.09 -12.34
CA ARG A 31 -9.63 -16.52 -11.11
C ARG A 31 -9.27 -17.97 -10.72
N ALA A 32 -9.02 -18.84 -11.70
CA ALA A 32 -8.65 -20.23 -11.42
C ALA A 32 -7.24 -20.33 -10.85
N GLU A 33 -6.29 -19.62 -11.44
CA GLU A 33 -4.92 -19.51 -10.93
C GLU A 33 -4.88 -18.89 -9.52
N PHE A 34 -5.68 -17.84 -9.29
CA PHE A 34 -5.80 -17.23 -7.96
C PHE A 34 -6.34 -18.24 -6.94
N THR A 35 -7.41 -18.98 -7.28
CA THR A 35 -8.01 -20.01 -6.41
C THR A 35 -7.00 -21.11 -6.08
N GLN A 36 -6.20 -21.55 -7.05
CA GLN A 36 -5.15 -22.54 -6.83
C GLN A 36 -4.06 -22.03 -5.88
N ALA A 37 -3.67 -20.76 -6.03
CA ALA A 37 -2.71 -20.15 -5.11
C ALA A 37 -3.25 -20.07 -3.68
N ILE A 38 -4.54 -19.72 -3.50
CA ILE A 38 -5.18 -19.70 -2.18
C ILE A 38 -5.21 -21.11 -1.55
N ALA A 39 -5.51 -22.14 -2.32
CA ALA A 39 -5.49 -23.53 -1.83
C ALA A 39 -4.10 -23.92 -1.29
N ARG A 40 -3.03 -23.61 -2.03
CA ARG A 40 -1.64 -23.84 -1.58
C ARG A 40 -1.28 -23.04 -0.31
N ILE A 41 -1.81 -21.83 -0.18
CA ILE A 41 -1.62 -21.02 1.03
C ILE A 41 -2.33 -21.67 2.22
N HIS A 42 -3.55 -22.16 2.04
CA HIS A 42 -4.29 -22.88 3.10
C HIS A 42 -3.55 -24.16 3.54
N GLU A 43 -2.96 -24.90 2.60
CA GLU A 43 -2.12 -26.05 2.92
C GLU A 43 -0.92 -25.65 3.79
N ALA A 44 -0.23 -24.57 3.45
CA ALA A 44 0.89 -24.06 4.23
C ALA A 44 0.46 -23.56 5.64
N ILE A 45 -0.71 -22.91 5.74
CA ILE A 45 -1.27 -22.49 7.03
C ILE A 45 -1.64 -23.73 7.88
N ALA A 46 -2.30 -24.72 7.29
CA ALA A 46 -2.68 -25.95 7.98
C ALA A 46 -1.46 -26.78 8.43
N ALA A 47 -0.35 -26.72 7.67
CA ALA A 47 0.92 -27.33 8.05
C ALA A 47 1.68 -26.54 9.15
N GLY A 48 1.18 -25.36 9.56
CA GLY A 48 1.82 -24.51 10.57
C GLY A 48 3.02 -23.71 10.05
N GLU A 49 3.20 -23.62 8.73
CA GLU A 49 4.32 -22.91 8.12
C GLU A 49 4.17 -21.40 8.19
N THR A 50 2.92 -20.91 8.16
CA THR A 50 2.60 -19.48 8.22
C THR A 50 1.23 -19.26 8.84
N TYR A 51 0.98 -18.07 9.38
CA TYR A 51 -0.34 -17.66 9.89
C TYR A 51 -1.13 -16.86 8.86
N GLN A 52 -0.43 -16.12 8.01
CA GLN A 52 -0.99 -15.27 6.96
C GLN A 52 0.01 -15.13 5.83
N VAL A 53 -0.51 -15.11 4.60
CA VAL A 53 0.24 -14.75 3.39
C VAL A 53 -0.46 -13.59 2.70
N ASN A 54 0.23 -12.47 2.47
CA ASN A 54 -0.28 -11.45 1.57
C ASN A 54 0.05 -11.86 0.13
N TYR A 55 -0.92 -12.49 -0.55
CA TYR A 55 -0.78 -12.92 -1.94
C TYR A 55 -1.15 -11.81 -2.89
N THR A 56 -0.33 -11.60 -3.93
CA THR A 56 -0.48 -10.46 -4.83
C THR A 56 -0.31 -10.83 -6.29
N TYR A 57 -0.94 -10.02 -7.16
CA TYR A 57 -0.76 -10.10 -8.59
C TYR A 57 -0.72 -8.70 -9.23
N ARG A 58 -0.53 -8.63 -10.53
CA ARG A 58 -0.36 -7.36 -11.24
C ARG A 58 -1.51 -7.15 -12.20
N LEU A 59 -1.92 -5.90 -12.31
CA LEU A 59 -2.72 -5.41 -13.41
C LEU A 59 -1.77 -4.71 -14.38
N HIS A 60 -1.79 -5.14 -15.63
CA HIS A 60 -1.07 -4.55 -16.72
C HIS A 60 -2.04 -3.83 -17.65
N GLY A 61 -1.64 -2.67 -18.16
CA GLY A 61 -2.45 -1.90 -19.07
C GLY A 61 -1.63 -0.83 -19.78
N ARG A 62 -2.33 0.13 -20.36
CA ARG A 62 -1.73 1.30 -20.99
C ARG A 62 -2.37 2.57 -20.46
N MET A 63 -1.61 3.64 -20.48
CA MET A 63 -2.04 4.99 -20.06
C MET A 63 -1.84 5.95 -21.22
N PHE A 64 -2.81 6.84 -21.43
CA PHE A 64 -2.75 7.95 -22.38
C PHE A 64 -2.78 9.30 -21.66
N GLY A 65 -2.24 10.33 -22.29
CA GLY A 65 -2.18 11.68 -21.75
C GLY A 65 -1.01 11.93 -20.79
N SER A 66 -1.08 13.00 -20.01
CA SER A 66 -0.05 13.37 -19.07
C SER A 66 -0.08 12.50 -17.80
N PRO A 67 1.06 11.91 -17.36
CA PRO A 67 1.15 11.23 -16.07
C PRO A 67 0.73 12.11 -14.89
N LEU A 68 1.02 13.40 -14.94
CA LEU A 68 0.66 14.35 -13.89
C LEU A 68 -0.85 14.61 -13.87
N ALA A 69 -1.50 14.73 -15.04
CA ALA A 69 -2.96 14.85 -15.14
C ALA A 69 -3.65 13.60 -14.54
N LEU A 70 -3.15 12.39 -14.87
CA LEU A 70 -3.65 11.16 -14.26
C LEU A 70 -3.48 11.17 -12.73
N TYR A 71 -2.33 11.60 -12.22
CA TYR A 71 -2.09 11.68 -10.78
C TYR A 71 -3.05 12.65 -10.06
N ARG A 72 -3.38 13.79 -10.67
CA ARG A 72 -4.39 14.71 -10.14
C ARG A 72 -5.75 14.05 -10.00
N LEU A 73 -6.23 13.40 -11.07
CA LEU A 73 -7.49 12.66 -11.06
C LEU A 73 -7.53 11.58 -9.96
N LEU A 74 -6.43 10.84 -9.79
CA LEU A 74 -6.32 9.83 -8.74
C LEU A 74 -6.40 10.45 -7.35
N ARG A 75 -5.73 11.56 -7.10
CA ARG A 75 -5.75 12.26 -5.81
C ARG A 75 -7.11 12.85 -5.46
N GLU A 76 -7.83 13.36 -6.43
CA GLU A 76 -9.20 13.87 -6.24
C GLU A 76 -10.15 12.75 -5.80
N ARG A 77 -10.03 11.58 -6.42
CA ARG A 77 -10.86 10.41 -6.09
C ARG A 77 -10.47 9.75 -4.78
N GLN A 78 -9.20 9.79 -4.45
CA GLN A 78 -8.67 9.14 -3.28
C GLN A 78 -7.68 10.06 -2.54
N PRO A 79 -8.19 11.01 -1.76
CA PRO A 79 -7.37 11.81 -0.87
C PRO A 79 -6.70 10.89 0.16
N VAL A 80 -5.37 10.90 0.20
CA VAL A 80 -4.56 10.06 1.09
C VAL A 80 -3.46 10.87 1.76
N ALA A 81 -2.97 10.38 2.90
CA ALA A 81 -1.94 11.06 3.66
C ALA A 81 -0.55 10.97 2.98
N TYR A 82 -0.29 9.89 2.23
CA TYR A 82 1.04 9.60 1.69
C TYR A 82 1.00 9.53 0.16
N GLY A 83 0.53 10.60 -0.47
CA GLY A 83 0.58 10.74 -1.92
C GLY A 83 1.99 11.10 -2.40
N ALA A 84 2.44 10.54 -3.54
CA ALA A 84 3.71 10.88 -4.17
C ALA A 84 3.61 10.78 -5.68
N TYR A 85 4.17 11.79 -6.37
CA TYR A 85 4.45 11.76 -7.81
C TYR A 85 5.95 11.84 -8.00
N ILE A 86 6.51 10.85 -8.68
CA ILE A 86 7.96 10.77 -8.90
C ILE A 86 8.20 10.51 -10.38
N ALA A 87 9.01 11.34 -11.02
CA ALA A 87 9.52 11.15 -12.37
C ALA A 87 11.00 10.76 -12.26
N LEU A 88 11.35 9.59 -12.79
CA LEU A 88 12.71 9.03 -12.77
C LEU A 88 13.25 9.04 -14.20
N PRO A 89 14.14 9.97 -14.57
CA PRO A 89 14.81 9.98 -15.87
C PRO A 89 15.71 8.75 -15.99
N ASP A 90 15.72 8.13 -17.18
CA ASP A 90 16.63 7.07 -17.56
C ASP A 90 17.05 7.30 -19.02
N GLY A 91 18.14 8.02 -19.24
CA GLY A 91 18.51 8.55 -20.54
C GLY A 91 17.45 9.49 -21.11
N ASP A 92 16.97 9.20 -22.31
CA ASP A 92 15.89 9.95 -22.97
C ASP A 92 14.49 9.52 -22.52
N GLU A 93 14.40 8.48 -21.68
CA GLU A 93 13.15 7.93 -21.18
C GLU A 93 12.84 8.43 -19.76
N THR A 94 11.58 8.35 -19.36
CA THR A 94 11.16 8.68 -17.98
C THR A 94 10.12 7.68 -17.50
N THR A 95 10.45 7.02 -16.41
CA THR A 95 9.50 6.21 -15.63
C THR A 95 8.79 7.10 -14.62
N HIS A 96 7.47 6.99 -14.53
CA HIS A 96 6.70 7.74 -13.55
C HIS A 96 6.08 6.81 -12.50
N ILE A 97 6.09 7.27 -11.26
CA ILE A 97 5.49 6.58 -10.11
C ILE A 97 4.40 7.49 -9.56
N LEU A 98 3.17 7.00 -9.58
CA LEU A 98 1.98 7.67 -9.08
C LEU A 98 1.46 6.91 -7.86
N SER A 99 1.75 7.40 -6.67
CA SER A 99 1.36 6.74 -5.42
C SER A 99 0.23 7.47 -4.72
N CYS A 100 -0.84 6.73 -4.39
CA CYS A 100 -1.94 7.15 -3.54
C CYS A 100 -2.00 6.25 -2.29
N SER A 101 -0.86 6.10 -1.60
CA SER A 101 -0.77 5.22 -0.44
C SER A 101 -1.52 5.78 0.77
N PRO A 102 -2.38 5.00 1.41
CA PRO A 102 -3.03 5.38 2.67
C PRO A 102 -2.21 4.99 3.90
N GLU A 103 -1.19 4.13 3.76
CA GLU A 103 -0.59 3.41 4.87
C GLU A 103 0.81 3.93 5.22
N LEU A 104 1.00 4.33 6.48
CA LEU A 104 2.31 4.60 7.04
C LEU A 104 3.06 3.26 7.22
N PHE A 105 4.22 3.15 6.58
CA PHE A 105 5.13 2.04 6.88
C PHE A 105 5.87 2.30 8.20
N VAL A 106 6.66 3.35 8.23
CA VAL A 106 7.42 3.73 9.42
C VAL A 106 7.83 5.21 9.34
N ARG A 107 7.74 5.91 10.48
CA ARG A 107 8.21 7.28 10.66
C ARG A 107 9.19 7.34 11.81
N GLY A 108 10.26 8.13 11.66
CA GLY A 108 11.20 8.48 12.71
C GLY A 108 11.23 9.98 12.93
N GLU A 109 11.04 10.42 14.16
CA GLU A 109 11.14 11.82 14.58
C GLU A 109 11.95 11.90 15.88
N ALA A 110 13.04 12.61 15.88
CA ALA A 110 13.93 12.77 17.06
C ALA A 110 14.25 11.43 17.74
N GLY A 111 14.52 10.38 16.94
CA GLY A 111 14.82 9.03 17.41
C GLY A 111 13.64 8.21 17.93
N LEU A 112 12.41 8.75 17.91
CA LEU A 112 11.19 7.97 18.15
C LEU A 112 10.69 7.40 16.81
N VAL A 113 10.66 6.07 16.70
CA VAL A 113 10.14 5.36 15.53
C VAL A 113 8.71 4.95 15.79
N THR A 114 7.83 5.23 14.82
CA THR A 114 6.39 4.91 14.86
C THR A 114 6.02 4.12 13.62
N ALA A 115 5.35 2.99 13.80
CA ALA A 115 4.67 2.23 12.75
C ALA A 115 3.17 2.19 13.03
N LYS A 116 2.34 2.26 11.97
CA LYS A 116 0.88 2.31 12.12
C LYS A 116 0.21 1.35 11.14
N PRO A 117 0.18 0.05 11.47
CA PRO A 117 -0.47 -0.96 10.63
C PRO A 117 -1.98 -0.74 10.58
N MET A 118 -2.55 -1.02 9.41
CA MET A 118 -3.99 -0.91 9.14
C MET A 118 -4.54 -2.28 8.76
N LYS A 119 -5.56 -2.73 9.46
CA LYS A 119 -6.31 -3.96 9.15
C LYS A 119 -7.78 -3.74 9.52
N GLY A 120 -8.68 -4.26 8.70
CA GLY A 120 -10.10 -4.04 8.89
C GLY A 120 -10.60 -2.72 8.30
N THR A 121 -11.56 -2.84 7.39
CA THR A 121 -12.17 -1.72 6.68
C THR A 121 -13.68 -1.85 6.72
N ALA A 122 -14.38 -0.80 7.02
CA ALA A 122 -15.84 -0.73 6.90
C ALA A 122 -16.23 0.53 6.11
N SER A 123 -17.20 0.41 5.22
CA SER A 123 -17.70 1.56 4.44
C SER A 123 -18.45 2.52 5.36
N ARG A 124 -18.25 3.81 5.17
CA ARG A 124 -19.02 4.84 5.87
C ARG A 124 -20.46 4.87 5.36
N ILE A 125 -21.37 5.22 6.26
CA ILE A 125 -22.79 5.35 6.00
C ILE A 125 -23.18 6.83 6.13
N THR A 126 -24.03 7.33 5.20
CA THR A 126 -24.39 8.75 5.17
C THR A 126 -25.17 9.20 6.41
N ALA A 127 -25.95 8.29 7.04
CA ALA A 127 -26.68 8.58 8.27
C ALA A 127 -25.74 8.57 9.48
N PRO A 128 -25.67 9.65 10.29
CA PRO A 128 -24.70 9.76 11.40
C PRO A 128 -24.80 8.63 12.43
N GLU A 129 -26.00 8.17 12.75
CA GLU A 129 -26.24 7.07 13.71
C GLU A 129 -25.70 5.74 13.16
N GLY A 130 -25.96 5.45 11.88
CA GLY A 130 -25.42 4.28 11.20
C GLY A 130 -23.91 4.31 11.04
N ASP A 131 -23.34 5.50 10.82
CA ASP A 131 -21.89 5.70 10.69
C ASP A 131 -21.18 5.39 12.03
N SER A 132 -21.73 5.88 13.15
CA SER A 132 -21.21 5.58 14.49
C SER A 132 -21.30 4.10 14.85
N GLU A 133 -22.40 3.44 14.51
CA GLU A 133 -22.58 2.01 14.75
C GLU A 133 -21.63 1.17 13.89
N THR A 134 -21.40 1.55 12.64
CA THR A 134 -20.41 0.90 11.76
C THR A 134 -19.01 0.97 12.37
N ALA A 135 -18.59 2.12 12.88
CA ALA A 135 -17.31 2.28 13.56
C ALA A 135 -17.23 1.40 14.82
N ARG A 136 -18.30 1.37 15.61
CA ARG A 136 -18.39 0.53 16.82
C ARG A 136 -18.28 -0.97 16.48
N LEU A 137 -19.03 -1.44 15.48
CA LEU A 137 -18.99 -2.84 15.05
C LEU A 137 -17.60 -3.24 14.54
N LEU A 138 -16.95 -2.38 13.75
CA LEU A 138 -15.58 -2.61 13.30
C LEU A 138 -14.62 -2.74 14.50
N SER A 139 -14.75 -1.90 15.51
CA SER A 139 -13.89 -1.94 16.70
C SER A 139 -14.03 -3.22 17.52
N LEU A 140 -15.15 -3.92 17.40
CA LEU A 140 -15.47 -5.16 18.14
C LEU A 140 -15.26 -6.42 17.29
N ASP A 141 -14.98 -6.27 15.99
CA ASP A 141 -14.83 -7.39 15.07
C ASP A 141 -13.62 -8.27 15.44
N ILE A 142 -13.90 -9.49 15.83
CA ILE A 142 -12.91 -10.44 16.36
C ILE A 142 -11.86 -10.79 15.28
N LYS A 143 -12.28 -11.00 14.03
CA LYS A 143 -11.38 -11.35 12.92
C LYS A 143 -10.42 -10.20 12.64
N ASN A 144 -10.94 -8.99 12.43
CA ASN A 144 -10.12 -7.82 12.14
C ASN A 144 -9.16 -7.49 13.30
N ARG A 145 -9.58 -7.66 14.54
CA ARG A 145 -8.72 -7.49 15.72
C ARG A 145 -7.61 -8.55 15.77
N ALA A 146 -7.90 -9.81 15.48
CA ALA A 146 -6.91 -10.87 15.46
C ALA A 146 -5.85 -10.64 14.37
N GLU A 147 -6.26 -10.25 13.16
CA GLU A 147 -5.36 -9.91 12.07
C GLU A 147 -4.50 -8.68 12.40
N ASN A 148 -5.11 -7.65 12.98
CA ASN A 148 -4.39 -6.44 13.39
C ASN A 148 -3.35 -6.75 14.49
N LEU A 149 -3.74 -7.53 15.51
CA LEU A 149 -2.87 -7.92 16.62
C LEU A 149 -1.64 -8.71 16.11
N MET A 150 -1.83 -9.63 15.18
CA MET A 150 -0.73 -10.40 14.58
C MET A 150 0.30 -9.47 13.92
N ILE A 151 -0.13 -8.44 13.19
CA ILE A 151 0.78 -7.47 12.57
C ILE A 151 1.44 -6.57 13.63
N VAL A 152 0.71 -6.19 14.67
CA VAL A 152 1.29 -5.45 15.81
C VAL A 152 2.42 -6.25 16.46
N ASP A 153 2.23 -7.54 16.73
CA ASP A 153 3.25 -8.39 17.33
C ASP A 153 4.48 -8.57 16.41
N LEU A 154 4.24 -8.71 15.10
CA LEU A 154 5.32 -8.73 14.12
C LEU A 154 6.13 -7.43 14.14
N LEU A 155 5.48 -6.27 14.14
CA LEU A 155 6.14 -4.96 14.21
C LEU A 155 6.87 -4.74 15.56
N ARG A 156 6.30 -5.20 16.67
CA ARG A 156 6.96 -5.16 17.96
C ARG A 156 8.27 -5.97 17.95
N ASN A 157 8.25 -7.15 17.34
CA ASN A 157 9.44 -7.96 17.14
C ASN A 157 10.47 -7.25 16.25
N ASP A 158 10.06 -6.70 15.10
CA ASP A 158 10.93 -6.02 14.16
C ASP A 158 11.59 -4.78 14.78
N LEU A 159 10.80 -3.92 15.42
CA LEU A 159 11.28 -2.73 16.11
C LEU A 159 12.14 -3.10 17.35
N GLY A 160 11.81 -4.17 18.05
CA GLY A 160 12.58 -4.66 19.20
C GLY A 160 14.05 -4.96 18.90
N ARG A 161 14.36 -5.31 17.63
CA ARG A 161 15.73 -5.59 17.18
C ARG A 161 16.64 -4.36 17.14
N ILE A 162 16.06 -3.16 17.02
CA ILE A 162 16.77 -1.88 16.85
C ILE A 162 16.46 -0.86 17.96
N ALA A 163 15.52 -1.19 18.83
CA ALA A 163 15.04 -0.30 19.89
C ALA A 163 15.91 -0.35 21.14
N GLN A 164 15.87 0.72 21.91
CA GLN A 164 16.33 0.72 23.29
C GLN A 164 15.48 -0.26 24.10
N ILE A 165 16.12 -1.00 25.00
CA ILE A 165 15.45 -2.01 25.85
C ILE A 165 14.31 -1.35 26.64
N GLY A 166 13.12 -1.98 26.61
CA GLY A 166 11.93 -1.50 27.31
C GLY A 166 11.22 -0.32 26.65
N SER A 167 11.68 0.16 25.49
CA SER A 167 11.08 1.31 24.80
C SER A 167 9.97 0.94 23.82
N VAL A 168 9.83 -0.32 23.42
CA VAL A 168 8.76 -0.76 22.52
C VAL A 168 7.42 -0.71 23.24
N LYS A 169 6.49 0.08 22.71
CA LYS A 169 5.14 0.30 23.27
C LYS A 169 4.08 0.24 22.19
N VAL A 170 2.86 -0.07 22.60
CA VAL A 170 1.65 0.01 21.77
C VAL A 170 0.71 1.01 22.44
N PRO A 171 0.89 2.33 22.17
CA PRO A 171 0.06 3.35 22.83
C PRO A 171 -1.40 3.30 22.41
N GLU A 172 -1.69 2.83 21.20
CA GLU A 172 -3.04 2.65 20.67
C GLU A 172 -3.18 1.26 20.04
N LEU A 173 -4.23 0.54 20.42
CA LEU A 173 -4.55 -0.79 19.88
C LEU A 173 -6.02 -0.78 19.43
N PHE A 174 -6.26 -1.20 18.16
CA PHE A 174 -7.58 -1.30 17.55
C PHE A 174 -8.37 0.02 17.49
N ALA A 175 -7.68 1.14 17.30
CA ALA A 175 -8.33 2.43 17.05
C ALA A 175 -9.07 2.38 15.70
N VAL A 176 -10.27 2.95 15.65
CA VAL A 176 -11.04 3.07 14.40
C VAL A 176 -10.98 4.51 13.93
N GLU A 177 -10.34 4.73 12.79
CA GLU A 177 -10.12 6.05 12.22
C GLU A 177 -11.07 6.31 11.05
N PRO A 178 -11.75 7.48 11.03
CA PRO A 178 -12.57 7.88 9.91
C PRO A 178 -11.73 8.42 8.76
N TYR A 179 -11.90 7.84 7.59
CA TYR A 179 -11.45 8.38 6.30
C TYR A 179 -12.67 8.92 5.53
N SER A 180 -12.46 9.51 4.36
CA SER A 180 -13.54 10.12 3.58
C SER A 180 -14.69 9.15 3.27
N THR A 181 -14.37 7.90 2.92
CA THR A 181 -15.35 6.90 2.46
C THR A 181 -15.42 5.64 3.31
N VAL A 182 -14.44 5.46 4.21
CA VAL A 182 -14.32 4.24 5.01
C VAL A 182 -13.86 4.53 6.43
N PHE A 183 -14.14 3.61 7.35
CA PHE A 183 -13.43 3.46 8.60
C PHE A 183 -12.30 2.44 8.45
N GLN A 184 -11.17 2.70 9.10
CA GLN A 184 -10.03 1.79 9.14
C GLN A 184 -9.68 1.47 10.60
N MET A 185 -9.47 0.18 10.89
CA MET A 185 -8.90 -0.21 12.17
C MET A 185 -7.38 -0.09 12.10
N THR A 186 -6.80 0.70 13.00
CA THR A 186 -5.36 0.96 13.10
C THR A 186 -4.84 0.60 14.48
N SER A 187 -3.55 0.34 14.56
CA SER A 187 -2.84 0.28 15.85
C SER A 187 -1.53 1.06 15.70
N THR A 188 -1.00 1.55 16.82
CA THR A 188 0.25 2.32 16.82
C THR A 188 1.30 1.57 17.60
N VAL A 189 2.45 1.27 16.98
CA VAL A 189 3.61 0.69 17.63
C VAL A 189 4.73 1.72 17.63
N GLN A 190 5.31 1.99 18.79
CA GLN A 190 6.39 2.95 18.96
C GLN A 190 7.60 2.34 19.64
N ALA A 191 8.78 2.85 19.27
CA ALA A 191 10.03 2.45 19.90
C ALA A 191 11.06 3.58 19.82
N ARG A 192 11.93 3.72 20.84
CA ARG A 192 13.11 4.59 20.74
C ARG A 192 14.26 3.85 20.09
N LEU A 193 14.78 4.43 18.99
CA LEU A 193 15.92 3.91 18.28
C LEU A 193 17.18 3.96 19.16
N ARG A 194 17.99 2.91 19.12
CA ARG A 194 19.31 2.99 19.74
C ARG A 194 20.20 3.99 18.97
N PRO A 195 21.04 4.79 19.63
CA PRO A 195 21.81 5.87 18.99
C PRO A 195 22.77 5.39 17.88
N GLU A 196 23.27 4.16 18.00
CA GLU A 196 24.18 3.57 17.02
C GLU A 196 23.51 3.04 15.76
N ILE A 197 22.17 2.97 15.73
CA ILE A 197 21.43 2.45 14.58
C ILE A 197 21.28 3.53 13.51
N GLY A 198 21.78 3.23 12.31
CA GLY A 198 21.58 4.04 11.12
C GLY A 198 20.34 3.60 10.33
N PHE A 199 20.03 4.35 9.28
CA PHE A 199 18.85 4.09 8.44
C PHE A 199 18.90 2.73 7.73
N ALA A 200 20.09 2.27 7.32
CA ALA A 200 20.27 0.96 6.68
C ALA A 200 19.97 -0.20 7.64
N GLU A 201 20.42 -0.11 8.90
CA GLU A 201 20.14 -1.09 9.95
C GLU A 201 18.65 -1.10 10.29
N LEU A 202 18.02 0.08 10.36
CA LEU A 202 16.58 0.20 10.54
C LEU A 202 15.83 -0.53 9.42
N LEU A 203 16.14 -0.24 8.16
CA LEU A 203 15.48 -0.91 7.03
C LEU A 203 15.68 -2.44 7.07
N ARG A 204 16.89 -2.94 7.37
CA ARG A 204 17.11 -4.39 7.50
C ARG A 204 16.27 -5.04 8.59
N ALA A 205 15.91 -4.30 9.63
CA ALA A 205 15.08 -4.81 10.70
C ALA A 205 13.59 -4.84 10.36
N VAL A 206 13.07 -3.79 9.70
CA VAL A 206 11.62 -3.61 9.50
C VAL A 206 11.13 -3.96 8.10
N PHE A 207 11.99 -3.87 7.07
CA PHE A 207 11.59 -4.09 5.68
C PHE A 207 11.67 -5.58 5.29
N PRO A 208 10.75 -6.05 4.43
CA PRO A 208 9.53 -5.38 3.99
C PRO A 208 8.48 -5.28 5.10
N CYS A 209 7.48 -4.41 4.90
CA CYS A 209 6.39 -4.22 5.87
C CYS A 209 5.64 -5.53 6.15
N GLY A 210 5.32 -5.79 7.42
CA GLY A 210 4.64 -7.01 7.84
C GLY A 210 3.23 -7.15 7.26
N SER A 211 2.50 -6.04 7.14
CA SER A 211 1.11 -6.03 6.62
C SER A 211 0.99 -6.51 5.18
N ILE A 212 2.08 -6.40 4.39
CA ILE A 212 2.13 -6.77 2.97
C ILE A 212 2.95 -8.05 2.70
N THR A 213 3.39 -8.75 3.73
CA THR A 213 4.11 -10.04 3.65
C THR A 213 3.33 -11.14 4.35
N GLY A 214 3.46 -11.25 5.64
CA GLY A 214 2.80 -12.23 6.50
C GLY A 214 3.68 -12.61 7.68
N ALA A 215 3.28 -13.61 8.43
CA ALA A 215 3.94 -14.03 9.65
C ALA A 215 4.05 -15.56 9.72
N PRO A 216 5.25 -16.11 10.01
CA PRO A 216 6.56 -15.46 10.22
C PRO A 216 7.14 -14.86 8.94
N LYS A 217 7.66 -13.63 9.01
CA LYS A 217 8.00 -12.82 7.81
C LYS A 217 8.92 -13.54 6.83
N HIS A 218 10.06 -14.05 7.29
CA HIS A 218 11.09 -14.63 6.42
C HIS A 218 10.56 -15.87 5.67
N HIS A 219 9.92 -16.78 6.39
CA HIS A 219 9.37 -18.00 5.78
C HIS A 219 8.23 -17.68 4.81
N THR A 220 7.33 -16.77 5.21
CA THR A 220 6.24 -16.33 4.33
C THR A 220 6.75 -15.67 3.05
N MET A 221 7.87 -14.93 3.09
CA MET A 221 8.49 -14.38 1.89
C MET A 221 8.99 -15.47 0.93
N GLN A 222 9.50 -16.60 1.44
CA GLN A 222 9.90 -17.76 0.63
C GLN A 222 8.67 -18.39 -0.03
N LEU A 223 7.56 -18.55 0.70
CA LEU A 223 6.29 -19.03 0.13
C LEU A 223 5.79 -18.09 -0.98
N ILE A 224 5.79 -16.77 -0.74
CA ILE A 224 5.40 -15.77 -1.74
C ILE A 224 6.25 -15.89 -3.01
N ALA A 225 7.54 -16.07 -2.90
CA ALA A 225 8.43 -16.21 -4.05
C ALA A 225 8.13 -17.47 -4.89
N GLY A 226 7.56 -18.52 -4.30
CA GLY A 226 7.11 -19.72 -5.00
C GLY A 226 5.66 -19.66 -5.53
N LEU A 227 4.88 -18.68 -5.08
CA LEU A 227 3.46 -18.53 -5.42
C LEU A 227 3.24 -17.47 -6.51
N GLU A 228 3.95 -16.33 -6.43
CA GLU A 228 3.78 -15.22 -7.35
C GLU A 228 4.60 -15.43 -8.62
N SER A 229 3.94 -15.39 -9.77
CA SER A 229 4.57 -15.60 -11.08
C SER A 229 5.43 -14.44 -11.56
N THR A 230 5.28 -13.25 -10.95
CA THR A 230 5.99 -12.03 -11.36
C THR A 230 6.53 -11.26 -10.17
N PRO A 231 7.72 -10.64 -10.28
CA PRO A 231 8.27 -9.80 -9.22
C PRO A 231 7.34 -8.64 -8.85
N ARG A 232 7.30 -8.29 -7.56
CA ARG A 232 6.51 -7.16 -7.07
C ARG A 232 7.02 -5.82 -7.57
N GLY A 233 8.33 -5.68 -7.80
CA GLY A 233 8.97 -4.41 -8.13
C GLY A 233 8.81 -3.41 -6.99
N LEU A 234 8.37 -2.19 -7.31
CA LEU A 234 8.09 -1.16 -6.29
C LEU A 234 6.87 -1.50 -5.44
N TYR A 235 5.89 -2.21 -5.98
CA TYR A 235 4.69 -2.59 -5.23
C TYR A 235 5.04 -3.38 -3.97
N CYS A 236 4.44 -3.02 -2.84
CA CYS A 236 4.81 -3.50 -1.51
C CYS A 236 6.21 -3.07 -1.03
N GLY A 237 6.86 -2.14 -1.73
CA GLY A 237 8.06 -1.46 -1.26
C GLY A 237 7.74 -0.28 -0.35
N ALA A 238 8.60 0.73 -0.37
CA ALA A 238 8.42 1.94 0.43
C ALA A 238 8.74 3.19 -0.40
N ILE A 239 7.99 4.27 -0.14
CA ILE A 239 8.20 5.61 -0.73
C ILE A 239 8.20 6.61 0.40
N GLY A 240 9.15 7.54 0.38
CA GLY A 240 9.20 8.60 1.38
C GLY A 240 10.44 9.46 1.31
N TRP A 241 10.84 10.02 2.45
CA TRP A 241 11.97 10.91 2.58
C TRP A 241 12.79 10.58 3.82
N LEU A 242 14.04 10.98 3.80
CA LEU A 242 15.02 10.85 4.89
C LEU A 242 15.81 12.16 4.96
N ASP A 243 15.87 12.77 6.14
CA ASP A 243 16.70 13.92 6.43
C ASP A 243 18.10 13.51 6.88
N ALA A 244 19.02 14.47 6.87
CA ALA A 244 20.35 14.28 7.43
C ALA A 244 20.26 13.99 8.94
N PRO A 245 21.15 13.12 9.48
CA PRO A 245 21.22 12.87 10.91
C PRO A 245 21.53 14.16 11.68
N ARG A 246 20.91 14.29 12.86
CA ARG A 246 21.27 15.35 13.83
C ARG A 246 22.50 14.94 14.63
N ASP A 247 23.14 15.90 15.28
CA ASP A 247 24.31 15.65 16.14
C ASP A 247 24.04 14.55 17.17
N GLY A 248 24.94 13.58 17.23
CA GLY A 248 24.84 12.43 18.13
C GLY A 248 23.90 11.31 17.68
N GLN A 249 23.26 11.42 16.50
CA GLN A 249 22.43 10.39 15.90
C GLN A 249 23.03 9.85 14.61
N ARG A 250 22.80 8.58 14.29
CA ARG A 250 23.19 7.96 13.01
C ARG A 250 22.04 7.88 12.01
N CYS A 251 20.82 8.13 12.45
CA CYS A 251 19.62 8.18 11.61
C CYS A 251 18.95 9.54 11.75
N GLY A 252 18.68 10.21 10.63
CA GLY A 252 17.89 11.44 10.58
C GLY A 252 16.40 11.16 10.75
N ASP A 253 15.60 12.23 10.74
CA ASP A 253 14.14 12.10 10.69
C ASP A 253 13.73 11.55 9.32
N PHE A 254 12.69 10.74 9.27
CA PHE A 254 12.21 10.10 8.04
C PHE A 254 10.72 9.78 8.10
N CYS A 255 10.12 9.63 6.93
CA CYS A 255 8.77 9.11 6.81
C CYS A 255 8.67 8.23 5.55
N LEU A 256 8.31 6.98 5.72
CA LEU A 256 8.10 6.01 4.65
C LEU A 256 6.66 5.52 4.64
N SER A 257 6.03 5.50 3.49
CA SER A 257 4.73 4.86 3.24
C SER A 257 4.92 3.51 2.56
N VAL A 258 3.96 2.61 2.75
CA VAL A 258 3.91 1.35 1.99
C VAL A 258 3.53 1.66 0.55
N ALA A 259 4.29 1.18 -0.44
CA ALA A 259 3.99 1.41 -1.86
C ALA A 259 2.84 0.50 -2.34
N ILE A 260 1.63 0.76 -1.84
CA ILE A 260 0.35 0.19 -2.29
C ILE A 260 -0.48 1.29 -2.95
N ARG A 261 -1.49 0.94 -3.74
CA ARG A 261 -2.22 1.91 -4.58
C ARG A 261 -1.26 2.80 -5.38
N THR A 262 -0.23 2.16 -5.89
CA THR A 262 0.90 2.80 -6.55
C THR A 262 1.02 2.25 -7.96
N ILE A 263 0.99 3.17 -8.92
CA ILE A 263 1.08 2.87 -10.34
C ILE A 263 2.50 3.17 -10.79
N THR A 264 3.08 2.29 -11.60
CA THR A 264 4.31 2.56 -12.33
C THR A 264 3.98 2.68 -13.82
N LEU A 265 4.44 3.77 -14.44
CA LEU A 265 4.31 4.04 -15.86
C LEU A 265 5.69 3.99 -16.50
N GLY A 266 5.86 3.14 -17.51
CA GLY A 266 7.09 3.12 -18.31
C GLY A 266 7.17 4.29 -19.29
N ALA A 267 8.24 4.31 -20.10
CA ALA A 267 8.45 5.25 -21.17
C ALA A 267 7.29 5.26 -22.18
N ALA A 268 7.02 6.41 -22.78
CA ALA A 268 6.05 6.51 -23.86
C ALA A 268 6.54 5.69 -25.07
N ARG A 269 5.64 4.94 -25.69
CA ARG A 269 5.89 4.25 -26.95
C ARG A 269 5.66 5.17 -28.14
N GLU A 270 5.93 4.69 -29.36
CA GLU A 270 5.71 5.44 -30.60
C GLU A 270 4.25 5.89 -30.77
N ASP A 271 3.29 5.11 -30.27
CA ASP A 271 1.86 5.44 -30.24
C ASP A 271 1.47 6.48 -29.17
N GLY A 272 2.43 7.01 -28.41
CA GLY A 272 2.22 7.95 -27.32
C GLY A 272 1.67 7.32 -26.03
N LEU A 273 1.39 6.02 -26.03
CA LEU A 273 0.89 5.31 -24.84
C LEU A 273 2.05 4.86 -23.94
N ARG A 274 1.79 4.85 -22.62
CA ARG A 274 2.75 4.36 -21.63
C ARG A 274 2.31 3.00 -21.08
N PRO A 275 3.22 2.01 -20.98
CA PRO A 275 2.94 0.79 -20.24
C PRO A 275 2.59 1.15 -18.79
N LEU A 276 1.52 0.55 -18.26
CA LEU A 276 1.04 0.75 -16.91
C LEU A 276 1.09 -0.56 -16.14
N ARG A 277 1.54 -0.47 -14.89
CA ARG A 277 1.54 -1.59 -13.93
C ARG A 277 1.00 -1.12 -12.60
N LEU A 278 0.02 -1.86 -12.06
CA LEU A 278 -0.53 -1.70 -10.73
C LEU A 278 -0.50 -3.04 -10.00
N GLY A 279 0.03 -3.08 -8.78
CA GLY A 279 -0.06 -4.25 -7.91
C GLY A 279 -1.34 -4.22 -7.08
N VAL A 280 -1.94 -5.40 -6.89
CA VAL A 280 -3.07 -5.64 -5.99
C VAL A 280 -2.87 -6.94 -5.24
N GLY A 281 -3.49 -7.09 -4.06
CA GLY A 281 -3.36 -8.30 -3.28
C GLY A 281 -4.26 -8.30 -2.05
N ALA A 282 -4.34 -9.47 -1.42
CA ALA A 282 -5.11 -9.72 -0.21
C ALA A 282 -4.31 -10.51 0.82
N GLY A 283 -4.60 -10.29 2.09
CA GLY A 283 -4.02 -11.02 3.20
C GLY A 283 -4.80 -12.29 3.47
N ILE A 284 -4.26 -13.42 3.04
CA ILE A 284 -4.91 -14.73 3.12
C ILE A 284 -4.64 -15.36 4.48
N VAL A 285 -5.71 -15.71 5.17
CA VAL A 285 -5.74 -16.45 6.43
C VAL A 285 -6.54 -17.73 6.26
N GLN A 286 -6.61 -18.58 7.29
CA GLN A 286 -7.29 -19.88 7.22
C GLN A 286 -8.77 -19.79 6.78
N ASP A 287 -9.47 -18.72 7.18
CA ASP A 287 -10.90 -18.53 6.88
C ASP A 287 -11.14 -17.75 5.57
N SER A 288 -10.09 -17.38 4.84
CA SER A 288 -10.20 -16.65 3.58
C SER A 288 -10.87 -17.52 2.50
N ARG A 289 -11.78 -16.91 1.73
CA ARG A 289 -12.43 -17.56 0.58
C ARG A 289 -11.88 -16.95 -0.71
N ALA A 290 -11.44 -17.80 -1.63
CA ALA A 290 -10.77 -17.35 -2.85
C ALA A 290 -11.58 -16.32 -3.65
N ASP A 291 -12.89 -16.50 -3.78
CA ASP A 291 -13.76 -15.57 -4.50
C ASP A 291 -13.85 -14.20 -3.83
N ASP A 292 -14.01 -14.18 -2.51
CA ASP A 292 -14.14 -12.95 -1.73
C ASP A 292 -12.81 -12.15 -1.79
N GLU A 293 -11.68 -12.84 -1.65
CA GLU A 293 -10.34 -12.22 -1.71
C GLU A 293 -9.99 -11.72 -3.12
N PHE A 294 -10.40 -12.43 -4.16
CA PHE A 294 -10.23 -11.99 -5.54
C PHE A 294 -11.05 -10.72 -5.83
N ASP A 295 -12.29 -10.68 -5.36
CA ASP A 295 -13.15 -9.51 -5.52
C ASP A 295 -12.68 -8.33 -4.66
N GLU A 296 -12.08 -8.58 -3.47
CA GLU A 296 -11.39 -7.55 -2.67
C GLU A 296 -10.20 -6.94 -3.43
N CYS A 297 -9.40 -7.77 -4.12
CA CYS A 297 -8.31 -7.27 -4.97
C CYS A 297 -8.84 -6.35 -6.08
N ARG A 298 -9.95 -6.72 -6.73
CA ARG A 298 -10.61 -5.87 -7.74
C ARG A 298 -11.14 -4.57 -7.15
N LEU A 299 -11.73 -4.64 -5.94
CA LEU A 299 -12.17 -3.45 -5.21
C LEU A 299 -11.01 -2.50 -4.91
N LYS A 300 -9.86 -3.03 -4.50
CA LYS A 300 -8.65 -2.24 -4.27
C LYS A 300 -8.12 -1.54 -5.53
N ALA A 301 -8.41 -2.08 -6.72
CA ALA A 301 -8.04 -1.45 -8.00
C ALA A 301 -9.04 -0.35 -8.45
N ARG A 302 -10.22 -0.25 -7.85
CA ARG A 302 -11.31 0.66 -8.32
C ARG A 302 -10.93 2.14 -8.31
N PHE A 303 -9.95 2.57 -7.52
CA PHE A 303 -9.46 3.95 -7.56
C PHE A 303 -8.90 4.31 -8.94
N LEU A 304 -8.37 3.32 -9.68
CA LEU A 304 -7.88 3.45 -11.05
C LEU A 304 -8.93 3.01 -12.07
N THR A 305 -9.47 1.79 -11.96
CA THR A 305 -10.39 1.22 -12.97
C THR A 305 -11.71 1.97 -13.07
N GLY A 306 -12.09 2.73 -12.06
CA GLY A 306 -13.29 3.56 -12.06
C GLY A 306 -13.07 4.97 -12.65
N LEU A 307 -11.90 5.31 -13.20
CA LEU A 307 -11.64 6.64 -13.77
C LEU A 307 -12.41 6.90 -15.06
N SER A 308 -12.81 5.85 -15.77
CA SER A 308 -13.54 5.97 -17.03
C SER A 308 -14.93 5.34 -16.94
N PRO A 309 -15.95 6.03 -16.40
CA PRO A 309 -17.30 5.65 -16.68
C PRO A 309 -17.62 6.20 -18.09
N GLY A 310 -17.47 5.39 -19.13
CA GLY A 310 -18.05 5.64 -20.43
C GLY A 310 -17.15 6.16 -21.55
N PHE A 311 -15.84 6.04 -21.50
CA PHE A 311 -15.02 6.08 -22.72
C PHE A 311 -14.93 4.67 -23.31
N GLU A 312 -15.91 4.28 -24.10
CA GLU A 312 -15.74 3.25 -25.12
C GLU A 312 -15.00 3.92 -26.28
N LEU A 313 -13.75 3.53 -26.53
CA LEU A 313 -13.08 3.86 -27.77
C LEU A 313 -13.75 3.03 -28.88
N PHE A 314 -14.61 3.65 -29.65
CA PHE A 314 -15.02 3.07 -30.92
C PHE A 314 -13.83 3.24 -31.90
N GLU A 315 -13.14 2.15 -32.21
CA GLU A 315 -12.31 2.13 -33.42
C GLU A 315 -13.24 2.32 -34.62
N THR A 316 -13.23 3.53 -35.17
CA THR A 316 -13.78 3.75 -36.50
C THR A 316 -12.76 3.19 -37.49
N VAL A 317 -12.96 1.96 -37.95
CA VAL A 317 -12.26 1.43 -39.11
C VAL A 317 -12.79 2.19 -40.31
N LEU A 318 -11.99 3.11 -40.88
CA LEU A 318 -12.21 3.70 -42.21
C LEU A 318 -11.65 2.76 -43.27
#